data_7e7cf2c373dc2ad9e97ba27a9c3adf4f
#
_entry.id   7e7cf2c373dc2ad9e97ba27a9c3adf4f
#
_cell.length_a   1.000
_cell.length_b   1.000
_cell.length_c   1.000
_cell.angle_alpha   90.00
_cell.angle_beta   90.00
_cell.angle_gamma   90.00
#
_symmetry.space_group_name_H-M   'P 1'
#
loop_
_entity.id
_entity.type
_entity.pdbx_description
1 polymer ?
#
loop_
_entity_poly.entity_id
_entity_poly.type
_entity_poly.pdbx_seq_one_letter_code
_entity_poly.pdbx_strand_id
1 'polypeptide(L)'
;MDRSRLRRFGAVVTSLCAIATTVVAVPARAAGPGGPCALPRSQAHHSEGLDSWNPAYPRPAGRLDAVMIFLSFPDARPQVEPDRLAADHFPGTTRFFDRASYGRFALHAHPQKRWLRMPRSAASYRIQRDWDSEQRSQYLRDAIAAADAEVDFSRYDLVYLVADPDAPGVDSDATKVVNLDRPLMADGTALRRVVTVFERHPPDRNVLAHETGHVMDLPDLYHRPTDGKGDWDTHVGDWDLMGSQFGLASDPFGWHKWKLGWLSSAQVACVREPGSSLHTLQPLETPMLPGGDARTRMVVVRTGPESAVAIEARAAYGNDSATCTEGVLVYRVLSDTPSGGGPVQVLDGHPGRQACWGESVYPALADAPLGVGESLTSEEDKVRVTVRGRTAGGSWTVGVTRRR
;
A
#
# COMPACT_ATOMS: atom_id res chain seq x y z
N MET A 1 -15.78 92.62 47.41
CA MET A 1 -17.19 92.57 47.01
C MET A 1 -17.12 92.11 45.52
N ASP A 2 -17.46 90.95 45.09
CA ASP A 2 -18.77 90.35 45.16
C ASP A 2 -18.71 88.83 44.87
N ARG A 3 -19.76 88.11 45.21
CA ARG A 3 -19.88 86.71 45.47
C ARG A 3 -19.98 85.80 44.20
N SER A 4 -19.32 84.76 44.33
CA SER A 4 -19.38 83.50 43.58
C SER A 4 -20.79 82.92 43.49
N ARG A 5 -21.10 82.23 42.39
CA ARG A 5 -22.09 81.16 42.34
C ARG A 5 -21.50 79.91 41.74
N LEU A 6 -21.33 78.88 42.58
CA LEU A 6 -21.07 77.54 42.19
C LEU A 6 -22.27 76.97 41.42
N ARG A 7 -22.04 76.44 40.24
CA ARG A 7 -22.97 75.49 39.60
C ARG A 7 -22.37 74.10 39.67
N ARG A 8 -23.04 73.21 40.38
CA ARG A 8 -22.73 71.78 40.39
C ARG A 8 -23.25 71.15 39.11
N PHE A 9 -22.35 70.53 38.30
CA PHE A 9 -22.73 69.59 37.26
C PHE A 9 -22.57 68.19 37.82
N GLY A 10 -23.68 67.44 37.87
CA GLY A 10 -23.71 66.05 38.20
C GLY A 10 -23.31 65.23 36.95
N ALA A 11 -22.26 64.46 37.08
CA ALA A 11 -21.85 63.51 36.06
C ALA A 11 -22.59 62.21 36.26
N VAL A 12 -23.42 61.82 35.28
CA VAL A 12 -24.01 60.51 35.20
C VAL A 12 -22.99 59.57 34.55
N VAL A 13 -22.45 58.63 35.34
CA VAL A 13 -21.56 57.59 34.84
C VAL A 13 -22.44 56.41 34.38
N THR A 14 -22.61 56.23 33.09
CA THR A 14 -23.20 55.03 32.48
C THR A 14 -22.10 54.01 32.35
N SER A 15 -22.13 52.97 33.20
CA SER A 15 -21.28 51.76 33.05
C SER A 15 -21.80 50.89 31.89
N LEU A 16 -21.06 50.88 30.75
CA LEU A 16 -21.23 49.84 29.73
C LEU A 16 -20.47 48.59 30.20
N CYS A 17 -21.21 47.57 30.62
CA CYS A 17 -20.64 46.20 30.73
C CYS A 17 -20.43 45.60 29.31
N ALA A 18 -19.20 45.63 28.83
CA ALA A 18 -18.81 44.86 27.63
C ALA A 18 -18.69 43.38 28.04
N ILE A 19 -19.63 42.57 27.62
CA ILE A 19 -19.54 41.09 27.71
C ILE A 19 -18.55 40.66 26.62
N ALA A 20 -17.31 40.42 27.01
CA ALA A 20 -16.30 39.78 26.14
C ALA A 20 -16.62 38.28 26.04
N THR A 21 -17.32 37.88 25.01
CA THR A 21 -17.41 36.47 24.64
C THR A 21 -16.02 36.01 24.11
N THR A 22 -15.27 35.36 24.97
CA THR A 22 -14.07 34.63 24.58
C THR A 22 -14.51 33.43 23.73
N VAL A 23 -14.44 33.56 22.43
CA VAL A 23 -14.45 32.43 21.49
C VAL A 23 -13.16 31.66 21.74
N VAL A 24 -13.27 30.57 22.51
CA VAL A 24 -12.18 29.60 22.60
C VAL A 24 -12.07 28.94 21.22
N ALA A 25 -11.15 29.43 20.41
CA ALA A 25 -10.77 28.75 19.18
C ALA A 25 -10.19 27.40 19.61
N VAL A 26 -10.94 26.32 19.40
CA VAL A 26 -10.39 24.97 19.45
C VAL A 26 -9.28 24.95 18.41
N PRO A 27 -8.03 24.65 18.77
CA PRO A 27 -6.95 24.62 17.80
C PRO A 27 -7.34 23.61 16.72
N ALA A 28 -7.47 24.05 15.49
CA ALA A 28 -7.62 23.18 14.34
C ALA A 28 -6.41 22.24 14.39
N ARG A 29 -6.67 20.94 14.64
CA ARG A 29 -5.63 19.92 14.62
C ARG A 29 -4.95 20.06 13.27
N ALA A 30 -3.66 20.35 13.26
CA ALA A 30 -2.88 20.41 12.01
C ALA A 30 -3.17 19.11 11.26
N ALA A 31 -3.66 19.21 10.02
CA ALA A 31 -3.90 18.03 9.21
C ALA A 31 -2.59 17.26 9.12
N GLY A 32 -2.64 15.97 9.44
CA GLY A 32 -1.48 15.08 9.29
C GLY A 32 -0.94 15.11 7.85
N PRO A 33 0.19 14.46 7.57
CA PRO A 33 0.85 14.50 6.25
C PRO A 33 -0.07 14.10 5.08
N GLY A 34 -1.13 13.34 5.35
CA GLY A 34 -2.13 12.92 4.34
C GLY A 34 -3.27 13.93 4.09
N GLY A 35 -3.37 15.04 4.85
CA GLY A 35 -4.46 16.02 4.68
C GLY A 35 -5.81 15.56 5.27
N PRO A 36 -6.93 16.28 4.96
CA PRO A 36 -8.21 16.13 5.69
C PRO A 36 -8.98 14.83 5.41
N CYS A 37 -8.66 14.12 4.33
CA CYS A 37 -9.26 12.82 4.01
C CYS A 37 -8.39 11.61 4.43
N ALA A 38 -7.21 11.84 4.98
CA ALA A 38 -6.40 10.78 5.54
C ALA A 38 -7.14 10.04 6.65
N LEU A 39 -7.23 8.71 6.55
CA LEU A 39 -7.75 7.87 7.61
C LEU A 39 -6.72 7.77 8.74
N PRO A 40 -7.16 7.71 10.01
CA PRO A 40 -6.25 7.50 11.12
C PRO A 40 -5.66 6.08 11.06
N ARG A 41 -4.39 5.96 11.47
CA ARG A 41 -3.80 4.65 11.71
C ARG A 41 -4.46 4.00 12.92
N SER A 42 -4.87 2.77 12.78
CA SER A 42 -5.39 1.93 13.86
C SER A 42 -4.32 0.95 14.38
N GLN A 43 -4.72 0.07 15.31
CA GLN A 43 -3.89 -1.04 15.78
C GLN A 43 -3.99 -2.28 14.88
N ALA A 44 -4.76 -2.22 13.79
CA ALA A 44 -4.84 -3.30 12.82
C ALA A 44 -3.45 -3.59 12.22
N HIS A 45 -3.15 -4.88 12.01
CA HIS A 45 -1.90 -5.28 11.35
C HIS A 45 -1.87 -4.74 9.93
N HIS A 46 -0.86 -3.96 9.58
CA HIS A 46 -0.74 -3.23 8.33
C HIS A 46 -1.94 -2.31 8.04
N SER A 47 -2.40 -1.54 9.08
CA SER A 47 -3.53 -0.61 8.94
C SER A 47 -3.42 0.28 7.70
N GLU A 48 -4.53 0.47 6.98
CA GLU A 48 -4.65 1.40 5.86
C GLU A 48 -4.67 2.88 6.27
N GLY A 49 -4.51 3.18 7.54
CA GLY A 49 -4.33 4.55 8.02
C GLY A 49 -3.06 5.18 7.48
N LEU A 50 -3.14 6.47 7.10
CA LEU A 50 -2.05 7.21 6.49
C LEU A 50 -1.83 8.62 7.08
N ASP A 51 -2.49 8.93 8.19
CA ASP A 51 -2.30 10.18 8.93
C ASP A 51 -0.91 10.26 9.59
N SER A 52 -0.27 9.10 9.78
CA SER A 52 1.09 8.95 10.32
C SER A 52 1.80 7.76 9.68
N TRP A 53 3.13 7.86 9.53
CA TRP A 53 3.96 6.72 9.13
C TRP A 53 4.30 5.85 10.33
N ASN A 54 4.30 4.51 10.16
CA ASN A 54 4.78 3.59 11.17
C ASN A 54 6.33 3.52 11.13
N PRO A 55 7.05 4.07 12.10
CA PRO A 55 8.51 4.12 12.06
C PRO A 55 9.19 2.75 12.17
N ALA A 56 8.44 1.69 12.46
CA ALA A 56 8.95 0.32 12.46
C ALA A 56 9.18 -0.22 11.03
N TYR A 57 8.68 0.45 9.99
CA TYR A 57 8.85 0.07 8.60
C TYR A 57 9.73 1.07 7.84
N PRO A 58 10.59 0.63 6.93
CA PRO A 58 11.36 1.53 6.09
C PRO A 58 10.43 2.35 5.20
N ARG A 59 10.72 3.63 5.04
CA ARG A 59 9.92 4.49 4.18
C ARG A 59 10.38 4.36 2.74
N PRO A 60 9.51 4.00 1.78
CA PRO A 60 9.89 3.81 0.38
C PRO A 60 9.97 5.15 -0.36
N ALA A 61 10.90 6.01 0.05
CA ALA A 61 11.19 7.30 -0.55
C ALA A 61 12.68 7.40 -0.86
N GLY A 62 13.02 7.74 -2.10
CA GLY A 62 14.40 7.74 -2.56
C GLY A 62 14.91 6.32 -2.81
N ARG A 63 15.98 5.90 -2.13
CA ARG A 63 16.63 4.60 -2.33
C ARG A 63 16.53 3.74 -1.10
N LEU A 64 16.25 2.44 -1.30
CA LEU A 64 16.48 1.39 -0.32
C LEU A 64 17.42 0.32 -0.91
N ASP A 65 18.39 -0.10 -0.11
CA ASP A 65 19.35 -1.13 -0.49
C ASP A 65 18.96 -2.47 0.15
N ALA A 66 18.87 -3.52 -0.68
CA ALA A 66 18.46 -4.86 -0.26
C ALA A 66 19.56 -5.87 -0.54
N VAL A 67 20.06 -6.55 0.47
CA VAL A 67 20.96 -7.69 0.26
C VAL A 67 20.14 -8.93 -0.09
N MET A 68 20.60 -9.71 -1.08
CA MET A 68 20.03 -11.02 -1.42
C MET A 68 21.07 -12.10 -1.13
N ILE A 69 20.76 -12.97 -0.17
CA ILE A 69 21.63 -13.99 0.37
C ILE A 69 21.13 -15.37 -0.07
N PHE A 70 22.00 -16.20 -0.62
CA PHE A 70 21.65 -17.53 -1.10
C PHE A 70 22.10 -18.61 -0.12
N LEU A 71 21.16 -19.47 0.28
CA LEU A 71 21.32 -20.45 1.35
C LEU A 71 21.22 -21.88 0.83
N SER A 72 22.31 -22.65 0.96
CA SER A 72 22.35 -24.09 0.66
C SER A 72 22.28 -24.93 1.93
N PHE A 73 21.93 -26.20 1.80
CA PHE A 73 21.74 -27.11 2.94
C PHE A 73 22.69 -28.31 2.89
N PRO A 74 23.00 -28.94 4.04
CA PRO A 74 23.84 -30.13 4.08
C PRO A 74 23.30 -31.34 3.35
N ASP A 75 21.98 -31.44 3.23
CA ASP A 75 21.24 -32.55 2.61
C ASP A 75 20.89 -32.32 1.14
N ALA A 76 21.33 -31.18 0.56
CA ALA A 76 21.17 -30.87 -0.85
C ALA A 76 22.41 -30.23 -1.43
N ARG A 77 22.60 -30.41 -2.73
CA ARG A 77 23.60 -29.68 -3.51
C ARG A 77 22.87 -28.83 -4.54
N PRO A 78 22.99 -27.48 -4.46
CA PRO A 78 22.32 -26.60 -5.41
C PRO A 78 22.69 -26.93 -6.84
N GLN A 79 21.71 -26.91 -7.72
CA GLN A 79 21.87 -27.15 -9.16
C GLN A 79 21.89 -25.85 -9.97
N VAL A 80 21.46 -24.75 -9.34
CA VAL A 80 21.34 -23.43 -9.96
C VAL A 80 22.32 -22.47 -9.28
N GLU A 81 22.98 -21.63 -10.06
CA GLU A 81 23.87 -20.61 -9.52
C GLU A 81 23.08 -19.40 -8.96
N PRO A 82 23.61 -18.72 -7.91
CA PRO A 82 22.99 -17.55 -7.30
C PRO A 82 22.58 -16.45 -8.29
N ASP A 83 23.45 -16.14 -9.26
CA ASP A 83 23.18 -15.11 -10.27
C ASP A 83 21.94 -15.44 -11.12
N ARG A 84 21.67 -16.72 -11.36
CA ARG A 84 20.49 -17.17 -12.11
C ARG A 84 19.22 -16.94 -11.31
N LEU A 85 19.21 -17.32 -10.02
CA LEU A 85 18.07 -17.07 -9.13
C LEU A 85 17.84 -15.58 -8.91
N ALA A 86 18.91 -14.79 -8.79
CA ALA A 86 18.78 -13.34 -8.74
C ALA A 86 18.11 -12.77 -9.99
N ALA A 87 18.46 -13.28 -11.17
CA ALA A 87 17.92 -12.83 -12.45
C ALA A 87 16.42 -13.15 -12.62
N ASP A 88 15.88 -14.10 -11.86
CA ASP A 88 14.45 -14.42 -11.85
C ASP A 88 13.62 -13.29 -11.23
N HIS A 89 14.21 -12.52 -10.31
CA HIS A 89 13.53 -11.44 -9.60
C HIS A 89 13.96 -10.04 -10.06
N PHE A 90 15.23 -9.86 -10.37
CA PHE A 90 15.81 -8.57 -10.74
C PHE A 90 16.33 -8.55 -12.18
N PRO A 91 16.11 -7.46 -12.92
CA PRO A 91 15.58 -6.17 -12.51
C PRO A 91 14.05 -6.05 -12.56
N GLY A 92 13.30 -7.14 -12.60
CA GLY A 92 11.82 -7.12 -12.69
C GLY A 92 11.19 -6.32 -11.54
N THR A 93 11.50 -6.70 -10.31
CA THR A 93 11.01 -6.08 -9.08
C THR A 93 11.41 -4.59 -8.98
N THR A 94 12.66 -4.26 -9.31
CA THR A 94 13.10 -2.85 -9.35
C THR A 94 12.27 -2.02 -10.32
N ARG A 95 12.07 -2.51 -11.55
CA ARG A 95 11.25 -1.82 -12.57
C ARG A 95 9.80 -1.68 -12.16
N PHE A 96 9.24 -2.67 -11.47
CA PHE A 96 7.88 -2.60 -10.95
C PHE A 96 7.73 -1.39 -10.01
N PHE A 97 8.59 -1.28 -9.00
CA PHE A 97 8.53 -0.19 -8.03
C PHE A 97 8.90 1.19 -8.62
N ASP A 98 9.85 1.24 -9.54
CA ASP A 98 10.19 2.47 -10.25
C ASP A 98 8.95 3.04 -10.98
N ARG A 99 8.21 2.20 -11.72
CA ARG A 99 6.97 2.59 -12.39
C ARG A 99 5.88 2.97 -11.39
N ALA A 100 5.62 2.13 -10.40
CA ALA A 100 4.57 2.34 -9.40
C ALA A 100 4.75 3.64 -8.62
N SER A 101 6.01 4.01 -8.35
CA SER A 101 6.39 5.21 -7.59
C SER A 101 6.64 6.45 -8.45
N TYR A 102 6.52 6.35 -9.76
CA TYR A 102 6.88 7.43 -10.70
C TYR A 102 8.35 7.86 -10.58
N GLY A 103 9.26 6.92 -10.33
CA GLY A 103 10.68 7.17 -10.11
C GLY A 103 11.03 7.79 -8.74
N ARG A 104 10.08 7.85 -7.80
CA ARG A 104 10.32 8.40 -6.45
C ARG A 104 10.95 7.41 -5.49
N PHE A 105 10.88 6.14 -5.81
CA PHE A 105 11.44 5.05 -5.04
C PHE A 105 12.26 4.12 -5.95
N ALA A 106 13.48 3.81 -5.53
CA ALA A 106 14.37 2.88 -6.18
C ALA A 106 14.80 1.78 -5.22
N LEU A 107 14.43 0.53 -5.54
CA LEU A 107 14.91 -0.66 -4.85
C LEU A 107 16.18 -1.15 -5.51
N HIS A 108 17.30 -1.16 -4.78
CA HIS A 108 18.59 -1.62 -5.25
C HIS A 108 18.92 -2.97 -4.64
N ALA A 109 18.96 -4.01 -5.46
CA ALA A 109 19.35 -5.34 -5.03
C ALA A 109 20.86 -5.54 -5.08
N HIS A 110 21.41 -6.19 -4.07
CA HIS A 110 22.81 -6.57 -3.93
C HIS A 110 22.89 -8.09 -3.75
N PRO A 111 22.77 -8.89 -4.83
CA PRO A 111 22.85 -10.34 -4.75
C PRO A 111 24.26 -10.78 -4.39
N GLN A 112 24.38 -11.68 -3.42
CA GLN A 112 25.63 -12.36 -3.09
C GLN A 112 25.94 -13.39 -4.19
N LYS A 113 27.20 -13.62 -4.46
CA LYS A 113 27.64 -14.47 -5.57
C LYS A 113 27.84 -15.93 -5.22
N ARG A 114 27.68 -16.28 -3.94
CA ARG A 114 27.99 -17.60 -3.42
C ARG A 114 26.84 -18.14 -2.59
N TRP A 115 26.69 -19.45 -2.62
CA TRP A 115 25.87 -20.17 -1.66
C TRP A 115 26.53 -20.16 -0.28
N LEU A 116 25.80 -19.73 0.72
CA LEU A 116 26.18 -19.87 2.12
C LEU A 116 25.56 -21.16 2.68
N ARG A 117 26.35 -21.95 3.38
CA ARG A 117 25.89 -23.25 3.88
C ARG A 117 25.21 -23.10 5.22
N MET A 118 23.95 -23.51 5.31
CA MET A 118 23.19 -23.60 6.52
C MET A 118 23.73 -24.72 7.42
N PRO A 119 23.66 -24.58 8.78
CA PRO A 119 24.18 -25.58 9.71
C PRO A 119 23.32 -26.85 9.79
N ARG A 120 22.06 -26.80 9.38
CA ARG A 120 21.08 -27.89 9.48
C ARG A 120 20.56 -28.28 8.10
N SER A 121 20.00 -29.50 7.99
CA SER A 121 19.32 -29.98 6.79
C SER A 121 18.05 -29.15 6.48
N ALA A 122 17.72 -29.00 5.21
CA ALA A 122 16.50 -28.30 4.78
C ALA A 122 15.25 -28.91 5.44
N ALA A 123 15.17 -30.25 5.44
CA ALA A 123 14.06 -30.97 6.03
C ALA A 123 13.86 -30.69 7.54
N SER A 124 14.94 -30.33 8.28
CA SER A 124 14.83 -30.03 9.72
C SER A 124 14.15 -28.70 10.01
N TYR A 125 14.15 -27.75 9.07
CA TYR A 125 13.46 -26.47 9.22
C TYR A 125 11.96 -26.56 8.95
N ARG A 126 11.49 -27.63 8.30
CA ARG A 126 10.07 -27.88 7.96
C ARG A 126 9.44 -26.67 7.24
N ILE A 127 10.11 -26.23 6.19
CA ILE A 127 9.70 -25.06 5.41
C ILE A 127 8.42 -25.40 4.66
N GLN A 128 7.31 -24.77 5.05
CA GLN A 128 5.97 -25.00 4.47
C GLN A 128 5.11 -23.76 4.61
N ARG A 129 4.01 -23.67 3.88
CA ARG A 129 3.13 -22.50 3.86
C ARG A 129 2.73 -22.03 5.27
N ASP A 130 2.19 -22.93 6.12
CA ASP A 130 1.83 -22.63 7.51
C ASP A 130 2.99 -22.96 8.46
N TRP A 131 4.11 -22.33 8.18
CA TRP A 131 5.37 -22.58 8.87
C TRP A 131 5.33 -22.20 10.34
N ASP A 132 5.68 -23.17 11.19
CA ASP A 132 5.76 -22.97 12.63
C ASP A 132 6.73 -21.81 12.99
N SER A 133 6.31 -20.96 13.92
CA SER A 133 7.04 -19.75 14.29
C SER A 133 8.40 -20.01 14.93
N GLU A 134 8.56 -21.11 15.71
CA GLU A 134 9.83 -21.46 16.34
C GLU A 134 10.82 -21.96 15.29
N GLN A 135 10.39 -22.84 14.40
CA GLN A 135 11.21 -23.36 13.31
C GLN A 135 11.60 -22.27 12.32
N ARG A 136 10.70 -21.37 11.99
CA ARG A 136 10.99 -20.17 11.19
C ARG A 136 12.01 -19.27 11.89
N SER A 137 11.85 -19.02 13.17
CA SER A 137 12.81 -18.23 13.96
C SER A 137 14.18 -18.90 14.03
N GLN A 138 14.24 -20.23 14.10
CA GLN A 138 15.51 -20.96 14.04
C GLN A 138 16.18 -20.83 12.69
N TYR A 139 15.41 -20.97 11.58
CA TYR A 139 15.92 -20.77 10.22
C TYR A 139 16.52 -19.37 10.04
N LEU A 140 15.80 -18.32 10.49
CA LEU A 140 16.27 -16.95 10.36
C LEU A 140 17.57 -16.71 11.15
N ARG A 141 17.65 -17.22 12.40
CA ARG A 141 18.88 -17.10 13.21
C ARG A 141 20.06 -17.80 12.54
N ASP A 142 19.86 -19.02 12.07
CA ASP A 142 20.90 -19.81 11.42
C ASP A 142 21.35 -19.15 10.10
N ALA A 143 20.41 -18.59 9.32
CA ALA A 143 20.70 -17.89 8.07
C ALA A 143 21.53 -16.61 8.30
N ILE A 144 21.13 -15.78 9.25
CA ILE A 144 21.87 -14.56 9.59
C ILE A 144 23.25 -14.91 10.13
N ALA A 145 23.36 -15.90 11.03
CA ALA A 145 24.66 -16.34 11.56
C ALA A 145 25.59 -16.91 10.47
N ALA A 146 25.03 -17.62 9.46
CA ALA A 146 25.82 -18.13 8.34
C ALA A 146 26.31 -17.00 7.42
N ALA A 147 25.61 -15.89 7.38
CA ALA A 147 25.92 -14.73 6.53
C ALA A 147 26.82 -13.68 7.21
N ASP A 148 26.88 -13.67 8.53
CA ASP A 148 27.49 -12.61 9.35
C ASP A 148 28.96 -12.31 8.99
N ALA A 149 29.75 -13.34 8.62
CA ALA A 149 31.14 -13.16 8.21
C ALA A 149 31.33 -12.62 6.78
N GLU A 150 30.28 -12.63 5.96
CA GLU A 150 30.33 -12.33 4.53
C GLU A 150 29.56 -11.05 4.16
N VAL A 151 28.61 -10.65 4.99
CA VAL A 151 27.65 -9.57 4.75
C VAL A 151 27.69 -8.57 5.89
N ASP A 152 28.08 -7.34 5.58
CA ASP A 152 27.92 -6.20 6.48
C ASP A 152 26.47 -5.70 6.44
N PHE A 153 25.64 -6.16 7.37
CA PHE A 153 24.21 -5.84 7.42
C PHE A 153 23.92 -4.37 7.67
N SER A 154 24.88 -3.60 8.20
CA SER A 154 24.71 -2.16 8.44
C SER A 154 24.50 -1.34 7.15
N ARG A 155 24.79 -1.93 5.99
CA ARG A 155 24.69 -1.30 4.67
C ARG A 155 23.34 -1.49 3.98
N TYR A 156 22.42 -2.25 4.57
CA TYR A 156 21.20 -2.66 3.90
C TYR A 156 19.95 -2.36 4.73
N ASP A 157 18.90 -1.95 4.05
CA ASP A 157 17.59 -1.68 4.63
C ASP A 157 16.71 -2.94 4.68
N LEU A 158 16.94 -3.89 3.76
CA LEU A 158 16.17 -5.12 3.61
C LEU A 158 17.08 -6.32 3.42
N VAL A 159 16.59 -7.49 3.84
CA VAL A 159 17.27 -8.78 3.67
C VAL A 159 16.35 -9.74 2.93
N TYR A 160 16.80 -10.26 1.80
CA TYR A 160 16.19 -11.39 1.08
C TYR A 160 17.02 -12.65 1.34
N LEU A 161 16.39 -13.67 1.91
CA LEU A 161 16.99 -14.99 2.16
C LEU A 161 16.44 -15.97 1.13
N VAL A 162 17.23 -16.28 0.12
CA VAL A 162 16.87 -17.20 -0.96
C VAL A 162 17.44 -18.57 -0.65
N ALA A 163 16.58 -19.53 -0.36
CA ALA A 163 16.99 -20.91 -0.16
C ALA A 163 17.18 -21.62 -1.49
N ASP A 164 18.01 -22.69 -1.47
CA ASP A 164 18.06 -23.64 -2.60
C ASP A 164 16.64 -24.24 -2.80
N PRO A 165 15.97 -23.91 -3.91
CA PRO A 165 14.57 -24.30 -4.10
C PRO A 165 14.37 -25.80 -4.37
N ASP A 166 15.47 -26.50 -4.70
CA ASP A 166 15.46 -27.94 -4.99
C ASP A 166 15.84 -28.77 -3.75
N ALA A 167 16.09 -28.12 -2.60
CA ALA A 167 16.41 -28.83 -1.37
C ALA A 167 15.21 -29.60 -0.82
N PRO A 168 15.42 -30.78 -0.21
CA PRO A 168 14.35 -31.65 0.28
C PRO A 168 13.46 -30.94 1.31
N GLY A 169 12.13 -30.95 1.10
CA GLY A 169 11.16 -30.39 2.03
C GLY A 169 11.09 -28.86 2.03
N VAL A 170 11.63 -28.21 1.01
CA VAL A 170 11.40 -26.79 0.74
C VAL A 170 10.12 -26.65 -0.09
N ASP A 171 9.15 -25.93 0.44
CA ASP A 171 7.86 -25.63 -0.19
C ASP A 171 7.88 -24.18 -0.72
N SER A 172 7.65 -23.98 -2.01
CA SER A 172 7.59 -22.66 -2.64
C SER A 172 6.51 -21.76 -2.04
N ASP A 173 5.38 -22.33 -1.65
CA ASP A 173 4.27 -21.61 -1.00
C ASP A 173 4.65 -21.03 0.38
N ALA A 174 5.85 -21.33 0.88
CA ALA A 174 6.39 -20.75 2.10
C ALA A 174 7.07 -19.39 1.89
N THR A 175 7.24 -18.93 0.64
CA THR A 175 7.77 -17.59 0.35
C THR A 175 6.92 -16.55 1.05
N LYS A 176 7.56 -15.73 1.90
CA LYS A 176 6.87 -14.69 2.68
C LYS A 176 7.81 -13.69 3.34
N VAL A 177 7.25 -12.53 3.63
CA VAL A 177 7.87 -11.57 4.54
C VAL A 177 7.81 -12.09 6.00
N VAL A 178 8.83 -11.78 6.76
CA VAL A 178 8.84 -11.95 8.22
C VAL A 178 9.09 -10.59 8.86
N ASN A 179 8.03 -10.00 9.36
CA ASN A 179 8.06 -8.75 10.11
C ASN A 179 8.26 -9.07 11.60
N LEU A 180 9.47 -8.82 12.08
CA LEU A 180 9.89 -9.20 13.43
C LEU A 180 9.59 -8.08 14.44
N ASP A 181 8.81 -8.38 15.47
CA ASP A 181 8.61 -7.48 16.62
C ASP A 181 9.92 -7.32 17.41
N ARG A 182 10.62 -8.42 17.63
CA ARG A 182 11.98 -8.46 18.22
C ARG A 182 12.98 -8.66 17.10
N PRO A 183 13.84 -7.65 16.82
CA PRO A 183 14.78 -7.74 15.72
C PRO A 183 15.84 -8.82 15.96
N LEU A 184 16.35 -9.40 14.90
CA LEU A 184 17.65 -10.07 14.92
C LEU A 184 18.74 -9.00 14.88
N MET A 185 19.80 -9.20 15.63
CA MET A 185 20.93 -8.26 15.67
C MET A 185 22.11 -8.85 14.91
N ALA A 186 22.64 -8.09 13.94
CA ALA A 186 23.86 -8.39 13.21
C ALA A 186 24.58 -7.07 12.91
N ASP A 187 25.90 -6.99 13.06
CA ASP A 187 26.73 -5.79 12.84
C ASP A 187 26.21 -4.52 13.56
N GLY A 188 25.63 -4.68 14.74
CA GLY A 188 24.98 -3.59 15.47
C GLY A 188 23.67 -3.10 14.87
N THR A 189 23.19 -3.74 13.80
CA THR A 189 21.96 -3.40 13.07
C THR A 189 20.79 -4.27 13.54
N ALA A 190 19.62 -3.65 13.71
CA ALA A 190 18.38 -4.31 14.10
C ALA A 190 17.62 -4.76 12.83
N LEU A 191 17.75 -6.03 12.46
CA LEU A 191 17.07 -6.63 11.32
C LEU A 191 15.62 -6.95 11.71
N ARG A 192 14.67 -6.15 11.22
CA ARG A 192 13.24 -6.30 11.52
C ARG A 192 12.44 -6.85 10.35
N ARG A 193 12.94 -6.69 9.13
CA ARG A 193 12.21 -6.97 7.89
C ARG A 193 13.05 -7.90 7.04
N VAL A 194 12.62 -9.13 6.95
CA VAL A 194 13.30 -10.18 6.20
C VAL A 194 12.28 -10.84 5.29
N VAL A 195 12.61 -11.02 4.03
CA VAL A 195 11.82 -11.81 3.11
C VAL A 195 12.51 -13.15 2.89
N THR A 196 11.81 -14.24 3.15
CA THR A 196 12.24 -15.59 2.82
C THR A 196 11.72 -15.98 1.45
N VAL A 197 12.60 -16.42 0.55
CA VAL A 197 12.28 -16.77 -0.83
C VAL A 197 12.59 -18.24 -1.08
N PHE A 198 11.59 -18.99 -1.49
CA PHE A 198 11.65 -20.44 -1.74
C PHE A 198 11.20 -20.79 -3.16
N GLU A 199 11.09 -19.78 -4.02
CA GLU A 199 10.59 -19.90 -5.37
C GLU A 199 11.45 -20.81 -6.24
N ARG A 200 10.78 -21.68 -7.00
CA ARG A 200 11.41 -22.45 -8.08
C ARG A 200 11.47 -21.61 -9.37
N HIS A 201 12.26 -22.04 -10.30
CA HIS A 201 12.32 -21.39 -11.62
C HIS A 201 11.27 -21.99 -12.58
N PRO A 202 10.44 -21.18 -13.27
CA PRO A 202 10.27 -19.74 -13.08
C PRO A 202 9.53 -19.44 -11.77
N PRO A 203 9.87 -18.35 -11.08
CA PRO A 203 9.15 -17.96 -9.88
C PRO A 203 7.76 -17.43 -10.22
N ASP A 204 6.91 -17.38 -9.22
CA ASP A 204 5.62 -16.72 -9.32
C ASP A 204 5.79 -15.25 -9.72
N ARG A 205 4.94 -14.80 -10.66
CA ARG A 205 5.00 -13.44 -11.14
C ARG A 205 4.81 -12.43 -10.00
N ASN A 206 5.70 -11.46 -9.91
CA ASN A 206 5.67 -10.38 -8.92
C ASN A 206 5.72 -10.81 -7.43
N VAL A 207 5.99 -12.08 -7.11
CA VAL A 207 6.02 -12.54 -5.72
C VAL A 207 6.96 -11.70 -4.85
N LEU A 208 8.18 -11.42 -5.31
CA LEU A 208 9.12 -10.61 -4.54
C LEU A 208 8.68 -9.16 -4.39
N ALA A 209 7.96 -8.60 -5.36
CA ALA A 209 7.36 -7.27 -5.24
C ALA A 209 6.23 -7.26 -4.20
N HIS A 210 5.38 -8.30 -4.18
CA HIS A 210 4.31 -8.47 -3.17
C HIS A 210 4.90 -8.54 -1.75
N GLU A 211 5.86 -9.43 -1.52
CA GLU A 211 6.49 -9.57 -0.20
C GLU A 211 7.24 -8.29 0.23
N THR A 212 7.82 -7.57 -0.73
CA THR A 212 8.44 -6.26 -0.45
C THR A 212 7.37 -5.20 -0.12
N GLY A 213 6.15 -5.30 -0.64
CA GLY A 213 5.02 -4.47 -0.24
C GLY A 213 4.75 -4.54 1.26
N HIS A 214 4.79 -5.73 1.84
CA HIS A 214 4.65 -5.93 3.28
C HIS A 214 5.81 -5.35 4.09
N VAL A 215 7.03 -5.35 3.56
CA VAL A 215 8.16 -4.63 4.18
C VAL A 215 7.88 -3.14 4.27
N MET A 216 7.07 -2.60 3.37
CA MET A 216 6.64 -1.19 3.34
C MET A 216 5.29 -0.94 4.03
N ASP A 217 4.84 -1.83 4.92
CA ASP A 217 3.59 -1.71 5.69
C ASP A 217 2.30 -1.78 4.85
N LEU A 218 2.30 -2.47 3.72
CA LEU A 218 1.07 -2.76 2.97
C LEU A 218 0.42 -4.05 3.46
N PRO A 219 -0.91 -4.11 3.63
CA PRO A 219 -1.64 -5.32 3.99
C PRO A 219 -1.83 -6.27 2.81
N ASP A 220 -2.12 -7.53 3.08
CA ASP A 220 -2.80 -8.38 2.13
C ASP A 220 -4.21 -7.86 1.88
N LEU A 221 -4.59 -7.75 0.63
CA LEU A 221 -5.93 -7.33 0.20
C LEU A 221 -6.80 -8.51 -0.22
N TYR A 222 -6.23 -9.68 -0.39
CA TYR A 222 -7.00 -10.89 -0.66
C TYR A 222 -7.82 -11.33 0.57
N HIS A 223 -8.88 -12.09 0.33
CA HIS A 223 -9.66 -12.73 1.38
C HIS A 223 -8.97 -14.02 1.85
N ARG A 224 -8.69 -14.11 3.15
CA ARG A 224 -8.18 -15.36 3.73
C ARG A 224 -9.28 -16.01 4.56
N PRO A 225 -10.07 -16.95 3.98
CA PRO A 225 -11.16 -17.57 4.71
C PRO A 225 -10.63 -18.42 5.86
N THR A 226 -11.27 -18.30 7.03
CA THR A 226 -10.86 -19.03 8.24
C THR A 226 -11.14 -20.53 8.17
N ASP A 227 -12.09 -20.95 7.31
CA ASP A 227 -12.45 -22.35 7.08
C ASP A 227 -11.77 -22.95 5.84
N GLY A 228 -10.87 -22.19 5.20
CA GLY A 228 -10.14 -22.58 3.98
C GLY A 228 -11.01 -22.69 2.74
N LYS A 229 -12.27 -22.20 2.78
CA LYS A 229 -13.22 -22.26 1.66
C LYS A 229 -13.48 -20.86 1.10
N GLY A 230 -13.79 -20.81 -0.18
CA GLY A 230 -14.07 -19.58 -0.90
C GLY A 230 -12.89 -19.09 -1.70
N ASP A 231 -13.15 -18.07 -2.50
CA ASP A 231 -12.19 -17.48 -3.40
C ASP A 231 -11.38 -16.40 -2.66
N TRP A 232 -10.08 -16.40 -2.86
CA TRP A 232 -9.18 -15.47 -2.19
C TRP A 232 -9.22 -14.07 -2.81
N ASP A 233 -9.52 -13.97 -4.10
CA ASP A 233 -9.43 -12.72 -4.86
C ASP A 233 -10.72 -11.88 -4.82
N THR A 234 -11.70 -12.23 -3.95
CA THR A 234 -13.04 -11.64 -3.92
C THR A 234 -13.11 -10.18 -3.58
N HIS A 235 -12.12 -9.62 -2.86
CA HIS A 235 -12.16 -8.23 -2.40
C HIS A 235 -11.66 -7.24 -3.45
N VAL A 236 -10.60 -7.59 -4.17
CA VAL A 236 -9.94 -6.65 -5.09
C VAL A 236 -9.65 -7.23 -6.48
N GLY A 237 -9.77 -8.55 -6.66
CA GLY A 237 -9.48 -9.19 -7.94
C GLY A 237 -8.06 -8.86 -8.45
N ASP A 238 -7.99 -8.44 -9.72
CA ASP A 238 -6.73 -8.11 -10.39
C ASP A 238 -6.08 -6.76 -9.97
N TRP A 239 -6.78 -5.90 -9.18
CA TRP A 239 -6.57 -4.46 -9.15
C TRP A 239 -5.50 -3.93 -8.17
N ASP A 240 -4.69 -4.73 -7.58
CA ASP A 240 -3.52 -4.32 -6.79
C ASP A 240 -2.60 -5.51 -6.57
N LEU A 241 -1.30 -5.25 -6.56
CA LEU A 241 -0.28 -6.27 -6.26
C LEU A 241 -0.55 -7.02 -4.94
N MET A 242 -1.05 -6.30 -3.93
CA MET A 242 -1.31 -6.87 -2.59
C MET A 242 -2.61 -7.70 -2.54
N GLY A 243 -3.46 -7.62 -3.57
CA GLY A 243 -4.59 -8.51 -3.78
C GLY A 243 -4.17 -9.81 -4.42
N SER A 244 -3.47 -9.71 -5.54
CA SER A 244 -2.92 -10.87 -6.23
C SER A 244 -1.65 -10.52 -7.00
N GLN A 245 -0.58 -11.23 -6.73
CA GLN A 245 0.67 -11.13 -7.50
C GLN A 245 0.50 -11.54 -8.98
N PHE A 246 -0.55 -12.28 -9.29
CA PHE A 246 -0.91 -12.72 -10.65
C PHE A 246 -1.89 -11.80 -11.35
N GLY A 247 -2.41 -10.78 -10.69
CA GLY A 247 -3.41 -9.85 -11.23
C GLY A 247 -2.97 -9.17 -12.53
N LEU A 248 -3.93 -8.92 -13.43
CA LEU A 248 -3.68 -8.26 -14.73
C LEU A 248 -3.39 -6.76 -14.58
N ALA A 249 -3.85 -6.15 -13.48
CA ALA A 249 -3.73 -4.74 -13.15
C ALA A 249 -3.04 -4.58 -11.77
N SER A 250 -1.78 -5.01 -11.69
CA SER A 250 -1.04 -5.14 -10.43
C SER A 250 -0.44 -3.82 -9.91
N ASP A 251 -0.63 -2.69 -10.60
CA ASP A 251 -0.16 -1.39 -10.09
C ASP A 251 -0.88 -1.05 -8.78
N PRO A 252 -0.17 -0.62 -7.73
CA PRO A 252 -0.80 -0.33 -6.45
C PRO A 252 -1.91 0.70 -6.56
N PHE A 253 -3.01 0.53 -5.82
CA PHE A 253 -4.07 1.52 -5.70
C PHE A 253 -3.51 2.92 -5.42
N GLY A 254 -4.22 3.94 -5.86
CA GLY A 254 -3.90 5.33 -5.53
C GLY A 254 -3.81 5.57 -4.02
N TRP A 255 -4.59 4.83 -3.24
CA TRP A 255 -4.53 4.82 -1.78
C TRP A 255 -3.16 4.35 -1.26
N HIS A 256 -2.67 3.21 -1.76
CA HIS A 256 -1.35 2.68 -1.42
C HIS A 256 -0.23 3.63 -1.87
N LYS A 257 -0.32 4.18 -3.09
CA LYS A 257 0.64 5.18 -3.57
C LYS A 257 0.65 6.43 -2.68
N TRP A 258 -0.49 6.86 -2.18
CA TRP A 258 -0.61 7.97 -1.25
C TRP A 258 -0.02 7.64 0.13
N LYS A 259 -0.34 6.46 0.69
CA LYS A 259 0.23 5.94 1.94
C LYS A 259 1.75 5.87 1.89
N LEU A 260 2.33 5.40 0.79
CA LEU A 260 3.76 5.28 0.56
C LEU A 260 4.45 6.64 0.23
N GLY A 261 3.68 7.70 0.02
CA GLY A 261 4.19 9.03 -0.33
C GLY A 261 4.57 9.18 -1.81
N TRP A 262 4.13 8.25 -2.67
CA TRP A 262 4.32 8.32 -4.11
C TRP A 262 3.30 9.24 -4.79
N LEU A 263 2.12 9.40 -4.20
CA LEU A 263 1.20 10.51 -4.48
C LEU A 263 1.29 11.56 -3.37
N SER A 264 1.30 12.82 -3.77
CA SER A 264 1.21 13.95 -2.84
C SER A 264 -0.25 14.29 -2.53
N SER A 265 -0.51 14.94 -1.39
CA SER A 265 -1.86 15.42 -1.05
C SER A 265 -2.43 16.40 -2.09
N ALA A 266 -1.61 17.07 -2.88
CA ALA A 266 -2.06 17.96 -3.97
C ALA A 266 -2.69 17.18 -5.13
N GLN A 267 -2.41 15.88 -5.25
CA GLN A 267 -2.93 14.99 -6.29
C GLN A 267 -4.19 14.22 -5.84
N VAL A 268 -4.61 14.44 -4.59
CA VAL A 268 -5.78 13.78 -3.98
C VAL A 268 -6.86 14.83 -3.68
N ALA A 269 -7.97 14.74 -4.38
CA ALA A 269 -9.14 15.57 -4.09
C ALA A 269 -9.94 14.99 -2.93
N CYS A 270 -10.24 15.79 -1.92
CA CYS A 270 -10.91 15.36 -0.69
C CYS A 270 -12.35 15.86 -0.64
N VAL A 271 -13.32 14.95 -0.49
CA VAL A 271 -14.76 15.24 -0.35
C VAL A 271 -15.20 14.84 1.05
N ARG A 272 -15.56 15.82 1.88
CA ARG A 272 -16.01 15.58 3.28
C ARG A 272 -17.45 15.97 3.51
N GLU A 273 -17.92 16.99 2.82
CA GLU A 273 -19.26 17.54 3.03
C GLU A 273 -20.26 16.91 2.05
N PRO A 274 -21.54 16.74 2.47
CA PRO A 274 -22.61 16.36 1.54
C PRO A 274 -22.75 17.36 0.40
N GLY A 275 -22.96 16.85 -0.80
CA GLY A 275 -23.07 17.67 -2.01
C GLY A 275 -22.57 16.95 -3.24
N SER A 276 -22.52 17.66 -4.36
CA SER A 276 -22.00 17.15 -5.62
C SER A 276 -20.81 17.97 -6.09
N SER A 277 -19.79 17.30 -6.59
CA SER A 277 -18.57 17.91 -7.14
C SER A 277 -18.18 17.25 -8.45
N LEU A 278 -17.39 17.94 -9.26
CA LEU A 278 -16.85 17.46 -10.52
C LEU A 278 -15.34 17.46 -10.46
N HIS A 279 -14.73 16.35 -10.87
CA HIS A 279 -13.29 16.15 -10.84
C HIS A 279 -12.77 15.65 -12.17
N THR A 280 -11.53 15.99 -12.50
CA THR A 280 -10.81 15.42 -13.65
C THR A 280 -9.67 14.56 -13.14
N LEU A 281 -9.74 13.25 -13.40
CA LEU A 281 -8.77 12.25 -12.98
C LEU A 281 -7.79 11.94 -14.10
N GLN A 282 -6.50 11.99 -13.80
CA GLN A 282 -5.47 11.38 -14.63
C GLN A 282 -5.39 9.89 -14.30
N PRO A 283 -5.24 8.99 -15.29
CA PRO A 283 -4.98 7.58 -14.99
C PRO A 283 -3.72 7.42 -14.13
N LEU A 284 -3.80 6.51 -13.16
CA LEU A 284 -2.73 6.30 -12.19
C LEU A 284 -1.40 5.93 -12.85
N GLU A 285 -1.45 5.10 -13.88
CA GLU A 285 -0.28 4.51 -14.52
C GLU A 285 0.48 5.52 -15.40
N THR A 286 -0.15 6.66 -15.72
CA THR A 286 0.49 7.65 -16.60
C THR A 286 1.64 8.36 -15.91
N PRO A 287 2.75 8.62 -16.61
CA PRO A 287 3.91 9.30 -16.04
C PRO A 287 3.58 10.67 -15.44
N MET A 288 4.35 11.08 -14.44
CA MET A 288 4.29 12.44 -13.90
C MET A 288 4.89 13.44 -14.89
N LEU A 289 4.36 14.68 -14.89
CA LEU A 289 4.97 15.75 -15.66
C LEU A 289 6.32 16.15 -15.06
N PRO A 290 7.32 16.50 -15.88
CA PRO A 290 8.57 17.07 -15.41
C PRO A 290 8.34 18.35 -14.60
N GLY A 291 9.08 18.51 -13.49
CA GLY A 291 8.98 19.71 -12.63
C GLY A 291 7.83 19.69 -11.62
N GLY A 292 7.04 18.60 -11.58
CA GLY A 292 5.94 18.41 -10.65
C GLY A 292 4.59 18.26 -11.35
N ASP A 293 3.72 17.48 -10.75
CA ASP A 293 2.39 17.17 -11.29
C ASP A 293 1.35 17.31 -10.16
N ALA A 294 0.55 18.37 -10.21
CA ALA A 294 -0.54 18.60 -9.27
C ALA A 294 -1.91 18.16 -9.80
N ARG A 295 -1.94 17.49 -10.96
CA ARG A 295 -3.20 16.98 -11.53
C ARG A 295 -3.77 15.91 -10.61
N THR A 296 -5.08 15.95 -10.39
CA THR A 296 -5.77 14.99 -9.53
C THR A 296 -5.68 13.59 -10.12
N ARG A 297 -5.26 12.62 -9.32
CA ARG A 297 -5.19 11.20 -9.67
C ARG A 297 -6.16 10.35 -8.88
N MET A 298 -6.60 10.83 -7.73
CA MET A 298 -7.56 10.15 -6.90
C MET A 298 -8.52 11.15 -6.24
N VAL A 299 -9.80 10.78 -6.13
CA VAL A 299 -10.77 11.46 -5.27
C VAL A 299 -11.03 10.56 -4.08
N VAL A 300 -11.01 11.13 -2.89
CA VAL A 300 -11.35 10.43 -1.64
C VAL A 300 -12.60 11.05 -1.03
N VAL A 301 -13.63 10.25 -0.82
CA VAL A 301 -14.85 10.62 -0.10
C VAL A 301 -14.76 10.05 1.30
N ARG A 302 -14.67 10.91 2.31
CA ARG A 302 -14.67 10.45 3.71
C ARG A 302 -16.06 10.00 4.11
N THR A 303 -16.24 8.71 4.42
CA THR A 303 -17.55 8.13 4.76
C THR A 303 -17.75 7.92 6.26
N GLY A 304 -16.65 7.72 6.99
CA GLY A 304 -16.67 7.54 8.45
C GLY A 304 -15.35 7.93 9.13
N PRO A 305 -15.22 7.67 10.44
CA PRO A 305 -13.96 7.92 11.16
C PRO A 305 -12.79 7.10 10.64
N GLU A 306 -13.03 5.87 10.21
CA GLU A 306 -12.03 4.87 9.79
C GLU A 306 -12.34 4.32 8.40
N SER A 307 -13.25 4.99 7.64
CA SER A 307 -13.68 4.55 6.31
C SER A 307 -13.68 5.69 5.30
N ALA A 308 -13.38 5.34 4.05
CA ALA A 308 -13.45 6.21 2.90
C ALA A 308 -13.81 5.42 1.64
N VAL A 309 -14.37 6.10 0.63
CA VAL A 309 -14.46 5.62 -0.74
C VAL A 309 -13.41 6.35 -1.57
N ALA A 310 -12.56 5.60 -2.24
CA ALA A 310 -11.57 6.12 -3.17
C ALA A 310 -12.02 5.89 -4.61
N ILE A 311 -11.67 6.82 -5.49
CA ILE A 311 -12.08 6.85 -6.89
C ILE A 311 -10.86 7.24 -7.71
N GLU A 312 -10.46 6.41 -8.65
CA GLU A 312 -9.28 6.62 -9.49
C GLU A 312 -9.55 6.19 -10.93
N ALA A 313 -8.75 6.62 -11.86
CA ALA A 313 -8.82 6.13 -13.23
C ALA A 313 -7.68 5.15 -13.49
N ARG A 314 -8.01 4.00 -14.14
CA ARG A 314 -7.05 2.95 -14.51
C ARG A 314 -6.95 2.87 -16.04
N ALA A 315 -5.74 2.62 -16.53
CA ALA A 315 -5.44 2.49 -17.96
C ALA A 315 -4.48 1.34 -18.22
N ALA A 316 -4.58 0.72 -19.41
CA ALA A 316 -3.69 -0.37 -19.84
C ALA A 316 -2.28 0.15 -20.16
N TYR A 317 -1.55 0.59 -19.13
CA TYR A 317 -0.21 1.14 -19.22
C TYR A 317 0.66 0.74 -18.01
N GLY A 318 1.99 0.70 -18.18
CA GLY A 318 2.92 0.45 -17.08
C GLY A 318 2.76 -0.93 -16.47
N ASN A 319 2.49 -1.00 -15.17
CA ASN A 319 2.27 -2.25 -14.46
C ASN A 319 0.90 -2.87 -14.77
N ASP A 320 -0.05 -2.08 -15.29
CA ASP A 320 -1.39 -2.51 -15.68
C ASP A 320 -1.53 -2.80 -17.17
N SER A 321 -0.40 -2.91 -17.89
CA SER A 321 -0.42 -3.11 -19.34
C SER A 321 -1.15 -4.37 -19.81
N ALA A 322 -1.42 -5.32 -18.91
CA ALA A 322 -2.17 -6.54 -19.17
C ALA A 322 -3.66 -6.44 -18.84
N THR A 323 -4.13 -5.32 -18.24
CA THR A 323 -5.55 -5.18 -17.93
C THR A 323 -6.40 -5.23 -19.19
N CYS A 324 -7.51 -5.93 -19.14
CA CYS A 324 -8.45 -6.00 -20.25
C CYS A 324 -9.52 -4.91 -20.22
N THR A 325 -9.61 -4.13 -19.14
CA THR A 325 -10.57 -3.05 -18.98
C THR A 325 -9.89 -1.78 -18.47
N GLU A 326 -10.33 -0.65 -18.99
CA GLU A 326 -9.95 0.70 -18.56
C GLU A 326 -11.18 1.44 -18.05
N GLY A 327 -11.02 2.34 -17.10
CA GLY A 327 -12.13 3.12 -16.61
C GLY A 327 -11.90 3.77 -15.27
N VAL A 328 -12.99 4.18 -14.64
CA VAL A 328 -12.99 4.76 -13.30
C VAL A 328 -13.28 3.67 -12.27
N LEU A 329 -12.26 3.29 -11.53
CA LEU A 329 -12.35 2.29 -10.47
C LEU A 329 -12.79 2.96 -9.17
N VAL A 330 -13.70 2.30 -8.45
CA VAL A 330 -14.24 2.77 -7.16
C VAL A 330 -14.02 1.68 -6.13
N TYR A 331 -13.49 2.03 -4.97
CA TYR A 331 -13.27 1.06 -3.89
C TYR A 331 -13.41 1.69 -2.51
N ARG A 332 -13.79 0.86 -1.54
CA ARG A 332 -13.87 1.23 -0.13
C ARG A 332 -12.53 0.94 0.55
N VAL A 333 -12.15 1.80 1.49
CA VAL A 333 -10.96 1.62 2.35
C VAL A 333 -11.38 1.69 3.81
N LEU A 334 -10.90 0.72 4.60
CA LEU A 334 -11.18 0.56 6.03
C LEU A 334 -9.85 0.49 6.80
N SER A 335 -9.52 1.53 7.58
CA SER A 335 -8.22 1.61 8.27
C SER A 335 -8.13 0.78 9.56
N ASP A 336 -9.25 0.29 10.07
CA ASP A 336 -9.36 -0.57 11.25
C ASP A 336 -9.43 -2.07 10.91
N THR A 337 -9.51 -2.41 9.64
CA THR A 337 -9.56 -3.80 9.16
C THR A 337 -8.13 -4.31 8.94
N PRO A 338 -7.78 -5.48 9.51
CA PRO A 338 -6.44 -6.04 9.39
C PRO A 338 -6.17 -6.66 8.01
N SER A 339 -4.89 -6.88 7.72
CA SER A 339 -4.39 -7.65 6.57
C SER A 339 -5.15 -8.98 6.41
N GLY A 340 -5.57 -9.31 5.20
CA GLY A 340 -6.37 -10.50 4.86
C GLY A 340 -7.85 -10.42 5.27
N GLY A 341 -8.29 -9.33 5.90
CA GLY A 341 -9.67 -9.11 6.34
C GLY A 341 -10.52 -8.26 5.38
N GLY A 342 -9.98 -7.88 4.23
CA GLY A 342 -10.64 -6.98 3.27
C GLY A 342 -10.55 -5.51 3.64
N PRO A 343 -9.34 -4.98 3.97
CA PRO A 343 -9.17 -3.56 4.30
C PRO A 343 -9.42 -2.65 3.10
N VAL A 344 -9.35 -3.18 1.89
CA VAL A 344 -9.78 -2.55 0.65
C VAL A 344 -10.76 -3.47 -0.07
N GLN A 345 -11.83 -2.90 -0.61
CA GLN A 345 -12.89 -3.64 -1.32
C GLN A 345 -13.30 -2.90 -2.59
N VAL A 346 -13.06 -3.49 -3.74
CA VAL A 346 -13.51 -2.95 -5.03
C VAL A 346 -15.03 -3.01 -5.08
N LEU A 347 -15.65 -1.90 -5.46
CA LEU A 347 -17.07 -1.80 -5.70
C LEU A 347 -17.32 -2.09 -7.19
N ASP A 348 -17.94 -3.22 -7.46
CA ASP A 348 -18.19 -3.68 -8.82
C ASP A 348 -19.15 -2.72 -9.57
N GLY A 349 -18.67 -2.16 -10.67
CA GLY A 349 -19.44 -1.29 -11.55
C GLY A 349 -20.47 -2.03 -12.41
N HIS A 350 -20.30 -3.37 -12.56
CA HIS A 350 -21.09 -4.22 -13.44
C HIS A 350 -21.55 -5.52 -12.78
N PRO A 351 -22.29 -5.45 -11.66
CA PRO A 351 -22.63 -6.63 -10.86
C PRO A 351 -23.29 -7.73 -11.69
N GLY A 352 -22.78 -8.95 -11.52
CA GLY A 352 -23.27 -10.13 -12.22
C GLY A 352 -22.72 -10.32 -13.63
N ARG A 353 -21.79 -9.47 -14.07
CA ARG A 353 -21.00 -9.67 -15.30
C ARG A 353 -19.66 -10.31 -14.93
N GLN A 354 -18.99 -10.79 -15.94
CA GLN A 354 -17.65 -11.39 -15.82
C GLN A 354 -16.86 -11.07 -17.08
N ALA A 355 -15.59 -10.72 -16.91
CA ALA A 355 -14.71 -10.37 -18.02
C ALA A 355 -13.38 -11.09 -17.91
N CYS A 356 -12.57 -11.04 -18.97
CA CYS A 356 -11.20 -11.54 -19.04
C CYS A 356 -11.07 -13.03 -18.63
N TRP A 357 -12.02 -13.85 -19.05
CA TRP A 357 -12.03 -15.27 -18.79
C TRP A 357 -10.73 -15.97 -19.19
N GLY A 358 -10.20 -16.78 -18.27
CA GLY A 358 -8.96 -17.53 -18.46
C GLY A 358 -7.68 -16.72 -18.27
N GLU A 359 -7.78 -15.41 -18.02
CA GLU A 359 -6.66 -14.52 -17.78
C GLU A 359 -6.74 -13.84 -16.40
N SER A 360 -7.92 -13.33 -16.03
CA SER A 360 -8.17 -12.69 -14.74
C SER A 360 -8.15 -13.70 -13.59
N VAL A 361 -7.58 -13.30 -12.46
CA VAL A 361 -7.64 -14.08 -11.21
C VAL A 361 -9.05 -14.10 -10.62
N TYR A 362 -9.86 -13.07 -10.90
CA TYR A 362 -11.26 -12.99 -10.46
C TYR A 362 -12.15 -12.29 -11.50
N PRO A 363 -12.65 -13.01 -12.51
CA PRO A 363 -13.42 -12.45 -13.63
C PRO A 363 -14.63 -11.59 -13.23
N ALA A 364 -15.19 -11.82 -12.03
CA ALA A 364 -16.32 -11.04 -11.52
C ALA A 364 -15.99 -9.58 -11.21
N LEU A 365 -14.71 -9.22 -10.99
CA LEU A 365 -14.25 -7.86 -10.77
C LEU A 365 -13.36 -7.33 -11.90
N ALA A 366 -13.09 -8.12 -12.93
CA ALA A 366 -12.18 -7.72 -14.00
C ALA A 366 -12.72 -6.56 -14.84
N ASP A 367 -14.03 -6.34 -14.91
CA ASP A 367 -14.69 -5.20 -15.54
C ASP A 367 -15.33 -4.22 -14.53
N ALA A 368 -14.90 -4.22 -13.28
CA ALA A 368 -15.40 -3.30 -12.26
C ALA A 368 -15.29 -1.80 -12.61
N PRO A 369 -14.28 -1.31 -13.37
CA PRO A 369 -14.19 0.10 -13.73
C PRO A 369 -15.36 0.59 -14.56
N LEU A 370 -15.88 1.79 -14.21
CA LEU A 370 -16.95 2.45 -14.93
C LEU A 370 -16.47 3.11 -16.23
N GLY A 371 -17.20 2.90 -17.31
CA GLY A 371 -17.06 3.59 -18.60
C GLY A 371 -17.78 4.93 -18.64
N VAL A 372 -17.63 5.67 -19.77
CA VAL A 372 -18.32 6.95 -20.00
C VAL A 372 -19.83 6.76 -20.04
N GLY A 373 -20.56 7.56 -19.27
CA GLY A 373 -22.01 7.52 -19.14
C GLY A 373 -22.51 6.60 -18.01
N GLU A 374 -21.63 5.77 -17.45
CA GLU A 374 -21.98 4.84 -16.39
C GLU A 374 -21.93 5.49 -15.01
N SER A 375 -22.58 4.85 -14.05
CA SER A 375 -22.59 5.30 -12.66
C SER A 375 -22.76 4.15 -11.67
N LEU A 376 -22.09 4.29 -10.52
CA LEU A 376 -22.18 3.40 -9.38
C LEU A 376 -22.75 4.17 -8.19
N THR A 377 -23.62 3.52 -7.40
CA THR A 377 -24.12 4.04 -6.14
C THR A 377 -23.87 3.04 -5.03
N SER A 378 -23.07 3.43 -4.05
CA SER A 378 -22.97 2.72 -2.78
C SER A 378 -23.96 3.33 -1.79
N GLU A 379 -25.03 2.60 -1.49
CA GLU A 379 -26.02 3.06 -0.50
C GLU A 379 -25.45 3.04 0.91
N GLU A 380 -24.61 2.05 1.23
CA GLU A 380 -23.92 1.93 2.52
C GLU A 380 -23.01 3.14 2.80
N ASP A 381 -22.18 3.53 1.82
CA ASP A 381 -21.26 4.66 1.92
C ASP A 381 -21.94 6.01 1.65
N LYS A 382 -23.18 5.99 1.16
CA LYS A 382 -23.93 7.18 0.72
C LYS A 382 -23.19 7.98 -0.36
N VAL A 383 -22.51 7.28 -1.27
CA VAL A 383 -21.71 7.86 -2.35
C VAL A 383 -22.27 7.41 -3.70
N ARG A 384 -22.39 8.37 -4.62
CA ARG A 384 -22.64 8.08 -6.03
C ARG A 384 -21.51 8.65 -6.89
N VAL A 385 -20.99 7.83 -7.78
CA VAL A 385 -19.97 8.18 -8.78
C VAL A 385 -20.60 8.09 -10.16
N THR A 386 -20.38 9.08 -11.03
CA THR A 386 -20.85 9.07 -12.40
C THR A 386 -19.72 9.51 -13.32
N VAL A 387 -19.41 8.73 -14.33
CA VAL A 387 -18.41 9.08 -15.34
C VAL A 387 -19.06 9.93 -16.42
N ARG A 388 -18.63 11.19 -16.54
CA ARG A 388 -19.21 12.17 -17.45
C ARG A 388 -18.57 12.21 -18.83
N GLY A 389 -17.28 11.83 -18.91
CA GLY A 389 -16.56 11.85 -20.17
C GLY A 389 -15.10 11.49 -20.01
N ARG A 390 -14.44 11.29 -21.16
CA ARG A 390 -12.98 11.10 -21.27
C ARG A 390 -12.46 12.17 -22.24
N THR A 391 -11.40 12.86 -21.86
CA THR A 391 -10.76 13.87 -22.71
C THR A 391 -9.89 13.22 -23.79
N ALA A 392 -9.57 13.96 -24.85
CA ALA A 392 -8.62 13.48 -25.87
C ALA A 392 -7.22 13.17 -25.30
N GLY A 393 -6.84 13.80 -24.15
CA GLY A 393 -5.61 13.54 -23.42
C GLY A 393 -5.68 12.34 -22.46
N GLY A 394 -6.77 11.56 -22.47
CA GLY A 394 -6.94 10.36 -21.68
C GLY A 394 -7.46 10.57 -20.25
N SER A 395 -7.65 11.81 -19.80
CA SER A 395 -8.19 12.11 -18.47
C SER A 395 -9.69 11.82 -18.41
N TRP A 396 -10.18 11.42 -17.22
CA TRP A 396 -11.57 11.08 -16.98
C TRP A 396 -12.27 12.19 -16.18
N THR A 397 -13.48 12.59 -16.59
CA THR A 397 -14.30 13.54 -15.84
C THR A 397 -15.35 12.78 -15.05
N VAL A 398 -15.32 12.91 -13.72
CA VAL A 398 -16.20 12.19 -12.80
C VAL A 398 -16.99 13.14 -11.92
N GLY A 399 -18.31 12.92 -11.87
CA GLY A 399 -19.19 13.54 -10.90
C GLY A 399 -19.29 12.69 -9.65
N VAL A 400 -19.01 13.27 -8.48
CA VAL A 400 -19.08 12.61 -7.19
C VAL A 400 -20.16 13.27 -6.36
N THR A 401 -21.11 12.50 -5.84
CA THR A 401 -22.17 12.97 -4.95
C THR A 401 -22.08 12.23 -3.63
N ARG A 402 -21.87 12.96 -2.53
CA ARG A 402 -22.00 12.47 -1.16
C ARG A 402 -23.35 12.87 -0.60
N ARG A 403 -24.14 11.89 -0.14
CA ARG A 403 -25.42 12.11 0.52
C ARG A 403 -25.24 12.33 2.04
N ARG A 404 -26.25 12.81 2.72
CA ARG A 404 -26.29 13.00 4.19
C ARG A 404 -26.49 11.68 4.93
#